data_e5794457bf28e1ef0cb43ba20dcd81ce
#
_entry.id   e5794457bf28e1ef0cb43ba20dcd81ce
#
_cell.length_a   1.000
_cell.length_b   1.000
_cell.length_c   1.000
_cell.angle_alpha   90.00
_cell.angle_beta   90.00
_cell.angle_gamma   90.00
#
_symmetry.space_group_name_H-M   'P 1'
#
loop_
_entity.id
_entity.type
_entity.pdbx_description
1 polymer ?
#
loop_
_entity_poly.entity_id
_entity_poly.type
_entity_poly.pdbx_seq_one_letter_code
_entity_poly.pdbx_strand_id
1 'polypeptide(L)'
;TGIEHPGHVDELTGSYDVETLRELGGIVDYVVGSKPGPGVFVLATHDDPKQRHYLNLYKLGEGPLYSFYTPYHLCHFEVPLSVARAVLFGDPVLQPIAGPRVDVVATAKTDLAAGTVLDTLGGYHTYGQAETYDVSRDEDLLPMGLAEGCRLLRDVRKDQVLTYADVEVPGGRIIDQLRAAQHQRQRQRQRQR
;
A
#
# COMPACT_ATOMS: atom_id res chain seq x y z
N THR A 1 -3.30 -11.06 -0.17
CA THR A 1 -2.53 -12.32 -0.11
C THR A 1 -1.10 -12.04 -0.50
N GLY A 2 -0.15 -12.26 0.42
CA GLY A 2 1.27 -12.06 0.13
C GLY A 2 1.81 -13.11 -0.84
N ILE A 3 2.72 -12.71 -1.71
CA ILE A 3 3.45 -13.62 -2.58
C ILE A 3 4.67 -14.15 -1.82
N GLU A 4 4.72 -15.46 -1.62
CA GLU A 4 5.86 -16.10 -0.99
C GLU A 4 6.85 -16.56 -2.07
N HIS A 5 8.06 -16.01 -2.03
CA HIS A 5 9.14 -16.39 -2.92
C HIS A 5 10.38 -16.78 -2.11
N PRO A 6 10.96 -17.94 -2.35
CA PRO A 6 12.18 -18.39 -1.67
C PRO A 6 13.45 -17.66 -2.16
N GLY A 7 13.31 -16.75 -3.12
CA GLY A 7 14.43 -16.17 -3.85
C GLY A 7 14.96 -14.86 -3.29
N HIS A 8 15.92 -14.35 -4.01
CA HIS A 8 16.56 -13.04 -3.84
C HIS A 8 15.76 -11.98 -4.60
N VAL A 9 15.90 -10.68 -4.25
CA VAL A 9 15.25 -9.59 -5.00
C VAL A 9 15.71 -9.60 -6.47
N ASP A 10 16.97 -9.92 -6.72
CA ASP A 10 17.50 -10.07 -8.09
C ASP A 10 16.93 -11.30 -8.80
N GLU A 11 16.59 -12.36 -8.06
CA GLU A 11 15.92 -13.54 -8.59
C GLU A 11 14.47 -13.23 -8.96
N LEU A 12 13.80 -12.30 -8.25
CA LEU A 12 12.46 -11.84 -8.64
C LEU A 12 12.45 -11.18 -10.01
N THR A 13 13.43 -10.33 -10.30
CA THR A 13 13.55 -9.71 -11.62
C THR A 13 13.87 -10.73 -12.73
N GLY A 14 14.48 -11.85 -12.39
CA GLY A 14 14.72 -12.98 -13.30
C GLY A 14 13.56 -13.98 -13.39
N SER A 15 12.70 -14.02 -12.38
CA SER A 15 11.60 -14.99 -12.29
C SER A 15 10.29 -14.48 -12.87
N TYR A 16 10.10 -13.16 -12.94
CA TYR A 16 8.91 -12.55 -13.53
C TYR A 16 9.28 -11.83 -14.82
N ASP A 17 8.66 -12.21 -15.91
CA ASP A 17 8.72 -11.40 -17.13
C ASP A 17 7.82 -10.16 -16.99
N VAL A 18 8.02 -9.21 -17.91
CA VAL A 18 7.31 -7.93 -17.89
C VAL A 18 5.80 -8.10 -18.05
N GLU A 19 5.38 -9.08 -18.84
CA GLU A 19 3.96 -9.33 -19.08
C GLU A 19 3.28 -9.89 -17.83
N THR A 20 3.89 -10.85 -17.15
CA THR A 20 3.40 -11.39 -15.86
C THR A 20 3.25 -10.28 -14.82
N LEU A 21 4.22 -9.37 -14.72
CA LEU A 21 4.13 -8.25 -13.77
C LEU A 21 3.05 -7.22 -14.15
N ARG A 22 2.81 -7.01 -15.45
CA ARG A 22 1.70 -6.17 -15.92
C ARG A 22 0.35 -6.79 -15.60
N GLU A 23 0.21 -8.11 -15.77
CA GLU A 23 -1.00 -8.85 -15.43
C GLU A 23 -1.31 -8.83 -13.93
N LEU A 24 -0.27 -8.89 -13.09
CA LEU A 24 -0.39 -8.76 -11.63
C LEU A 24 -0.83 -7.37 -11.17
N GLY A 25 -0.83 -6.38 -12.07
CA GLY A 25 -1.53 -5.11 -11.87
C GLY A 25 -0.88 -4.09 -10.93
N GLY A 26 0.42 -4.19 -10.68
CA GLY A 26 1.13 -3.18 -9.86
C GLY A 26 0.69 -3.17 -8.41
N ILE A 27 0.55 -4.33 -7.81
CA ILE A 27 0.11 -4.55 -6.44
C ILE A 27 1.25 -4.24 -5.46
N VAL A 28 0.90 -3.81 -4.26
CA VAL A 28 1.80 -3.82 -3.10
C VAL A 28 1.72 -5.19 -2.44
N ASP A 29 2.85 -5.86 -2.34
CA ASP A 29 2.93 -7.20 -1.74
C ASP A 29 4.25 -7.38 -0.98
N TYR A 30 4.44 -8.54 -0.34
CA TYR A 30 5.66 -8.86 0.38
C TYR A 30 6.25 -10.20 -0.11
N VAL A 31 7.56 -10.33 0.03
CA VAL A 31 8.31 -11.53 -0.32
C VAL A 31 8.92 -12.13 0.92
N VAL A 32 8.68 -13.42 1.16
CA VAL A 32 9.24 -14.17 2.29
C VAL A 32 10.45 -14.96 1.83
N GLY A 33 11.50 -14.97 2.67
CA GLY A 33 12.71 -15.77 2.41
C GLY A 33 13.69 -15.18 1.39
N SER A 34 13.45 -13.95 0.92
CA SER A 34 14.39 -13.27 0.02
C SER A 34 15.67 -12.87 0.73
N LYS A 35 16.77 -12.81 -0.01
CA LYS A 35 18.06 -12.25 0.45
C LYS A 35 18.40 -11.02 -0.39
N PRO A 36 19.06 -10.02 0.18
CA PRO A 36 19.70 -9.93 1.50
C PRO A 36 18.78 -9.38 2.61
N GLY A 37 17.89 -10.08 3.22
CA GLY A 37 17.17 -9.71 4.43
C GLY A 37 16.11 -8.60 4.26
N PRO A 38 15.59 -8.05 5.38
CA PRO A 38 14.47 -7.13 5.32
C PRO A 38 14.82 -5.83 4.58
N GLY A 39 13.88 -5.36 3.77
CA GLY A 39 14.03 -4.13 3.01
C GLY A 39 12.80 -3.83 2.20
N VAL A 40 12.87 -2.76 1.43
CA VAL A 40 11.81 -2.35 0.51
C VAL A 40 12.35 -2.40 -0.92
N PHE A 41 11.56 -2.93 -1.83
CA PHE A 41 11.91 -2.92 -3.25
C PHE A 41 10.75 -2.44 -4.11
N VAL A 42 11.10 -1.90 -5.26
CA VAL A 42 10.14 -1.51 -6.30
C VAL A 42 10.59 -2.15 -7.60
N LEU A 43 9.68 -2.86 -8.25
CA LEU A 43 9.87 -3.34 -9.62
C LEU A 43 9.21 -2.34 -10.57
N ALA A 44 9.98 -1.86 -11.55
CA ALA A 44 9.49 -0.88 -12.51
C ALA A 44 10.02 -1.16 -13.91
N THR A 45 9.24 -0.82 -14.91
CA THR A 45 9.65 -0.88 -16.32
C THR A 45 10.03 0.51 -16.83
N HIS A 46 10.97 0.57 -17.74
CA HIS A 46 11.37 1.80 -18.41
C HIS A 46 11.58 1.53 -19.90
N ASP A 47 10.87 2.28 -20.75
CA ASP A 47 10.89 2.08 -22.20
C ASP A 47 11.77 3.11 -22.95
N ASP A 48 12.11 4.24 -22.31
CA ASP A 48 12.95 5.28 -22.91
C ASP A 48 14.40 4.78 -23.11
N PRO A 49 14.92 4.71 -24.36
CA PRO A 49 16.25 4.15 -24.63
C PRO A 49 17.39 4.89 -23.95
N LYS A 50 17.28 6.22 -23.78
CA LYS A 50 18.32 7.03 -23.14
C LYS A 50 18.38 6.74 -21.65
N GLN A 51 17.22 6.64 -21.01
CA GLN A 51 17.15 6.32 -19.58
C GLN A 51 17.61 4.87 -19.34
N ARG A 52 17.23 3.92 -20.18
CA ARG A 52 17.73 2.53 -20.12
C ARG A 52 19.24 2.47 -20.26
N HIS A 53 19.83 3.26 -21.16
CA HIS A 53 21.29 3.34 -21.29
C HIS A 53 21.97 3.78 -19.98
N TYR A 54 21.43 4.81 -19.29
CA TYR A 54 21.96 5.23 -18.00
C TYR A 54 21.73 4.22 -16.89
N LEU A 55 20.56 3.58 -16.83
CA LEU A 55 20.29 2.52 -15.86
C LEU A 55 21.26 1.35 -16.02
N ASN A 56 21.58 0.96 -17.26
CA ASN A 56 22.61 -0.06 -17.53
C ASN A 56 24.02 0.42 -17.12
N LEU A 57 24.37 1.67 -17.36
CA LEU A 57 25.62 2.27 -16.90
C LEU A 57 25.76 2.20 -15.37
N TYR A 58 24.66 2.41 -14.63
CA TYR A 58 24.59 2.25 -13.19
C TYR A 58 24.47 0.80 -12.70
N LYS A 59 24.65 -0.17 -13.58
CA LYS A 59 24.64 -1.61 -13.28
C LYS A 59 23.28 -2.18 -12.85
N LEU A 60 22.19 -1.53 -13.24
CA LEU A 60 20.84 -2.03 -13.02
C LEU A 60 20.36 -3.03 -14.09
N GLY A 61 21.18 -3.31 -15.10
CA GLY A 61 20.87 -4.23 -16.19
C GLY A 61 20.31 -3.55 -17.44
N GLU A 62 20.02 -4.33 -18.46
CA GLU A 62 19.58 -3.83 -19.78
C GLU A 62 18.08 -3.49 -19.83
N GLY A 63 17.32 -3.91 -18.82
CA GLY A 63 15.88 -3.73 -18.77
C GLY A 63 15.12 -4.64 -19.76
N PRO A 64 13.86 -4.38 -20.02
CA PRO A 64 13.05 -3.20 -19.61
C PRO A 64 12.60 -3.19 -18.14
N LEU A 65 12.73 -4.32 -17.42
CA LEU A 65 12.37 -4.45 -16.02
C LEU A 65 13.58 -4.17 -15.13
N TYR A 66 13.36 -3.37 -14.08
CA TYR A 66 14.39 -2.96 -13.12
C TYR A 66 13.89 -3.18 -11.69
N SER A 67 14.80 -3.56 -10.78
CA SER A 67 14.56 -3.64 -9.35
C SER A 67 15.31 -2.53 -8.63
N PHE A 68 14.60 -1.75 -7.84
CA PHE A 68 15.15 -0.71 -6.94
C PHE A 68 14.97 -1.19 -5.52
N TYR A 69 16.06 -1.47 -4.83
CA TYR A 69 16.06 -2.07 -3.51
C TYR A 69 16.72 -1.16 -2.47
N THR A 70 16.07 -1.01 -1.32
CA THR A 70 16.59 -0.32 -0.14
C THR A 70 16.65 -1.30 1.03
N PRO A 71 17.85 -1.66 1.53
CA PRO A 71 18.04 -2.74 2.51
C PRO A 71 17.68 -2.34 3.96
N TYR A 72 17.17 -1.14 4.20
CA TYR A 72 16.85 -0.64 5.53
C TYR A 72 15.55 0.17 5.53
N HIS A 73 14.96 0.29 6.72
CA HIS A 73 13.70 0.98 6.97
C HIS A 73 13.79 1.79 8.27
N LEU A 74 14.86 2.58 8.41
CA LEU A 74 15.15 3.34 9.62
C LEU A 74 14.44 4.70 9.56
N CYS A 75 13.12 4.69 9.66
CA CYS A 75 12.27 5.88 9.52
C CYS A 75 12.72 7.05 10.41
N HIS A 76 13.23 6.77 11.61
CA HIS A 76 13.71 7.80 12.53
C HIS A 76 14.93 8.58 12.03
N PHE A 77 15.73 8.01 11.12
CA PHE A 77 16.80 8.74 10.43
C PHE A 77 16.31 9.51 9.21
N GLU A 78 15.23 9.08 8.60
CA GLU A 78 14.72 9.65 7.35
C GLU A 78 13.70 10.77 7.57
N VAL A 79 12.97 10.75 8.70
CA VAL A 79 12.00 11.80 9.04
C VAL A 79 12.61 13.19 9.07
N PRO A 80 13.75 13.44 9.75
CA PRO A 80 14.38 14.78 9.73
C PRO A 80 14.77 15.23 8.34
N LEU A 81 15.22 14.32 7.47
CA LEU A 81 15.58 14.62 6.09
C LEU A 81 14.34 15.01 5.27
N SER A 82 13.24 14.29 5.44
CA SER A 82 11.97 14.60 4.78
C SER A 82 11.44 15.98 5.21
N VAL A 83 11.51 16.30 6.51
CA VAL A 83 11.12 17.61 7.04
C VAL A 83 12.01 18.72 6.46
N ALA A 84 13.33 18.50 6.45
CA ALA A 84 14.28 19.48 5.89
C ALA A 84 14.02 19.74 4.39
N ARG A 85 13.75 18.70 3.59
CA ARG A 85 13.40 18.86 2.17
C ARG A 85 12.10 19.65 1.98
N ALA A 86 11.08 19.36 2.76
CA ALA A 86 9.82 20.10 2.71
C ALA A 86 10.00 21.58 3.05
N VAL A 87 10.76 21.89 4.11
CA VAL A 87 10.95 23.27 4.60
C VAL A 87 11.90 24.07 3.71
N LEU A 88 13.02 23.48 3.30
CA LEU A 88 14.09 24.21 2.57
C LEU A 88 13.81 24.31 1.07
N PHE A 89 13.15 23.32 0.50
CA PHE A 89 12.98 23.21 -0.96
C PHE A 89 11.52 23.17 -1.41
N GLY A 90 10.54 23.15 -0.50
CA GLY A 90 9.13 22.96 -0.84
C GLY A 90 8.85 21.58 -1.47
N ASP A 91 9.73 20.62 -1.25
CA ASP A 91 9.63 19.27 -1.81
C ASP A 91 8.86 18.36 -0.86
N PRO A 92 7.66 17.87 -1.24
CA PRO A 92 6.86 16.98 -0.39
C PRO A 92 7.46 15.56 -0.28
N VAL A 93 8.63 15.29 -0.89
CA VAL A 93 9.35 14.02 -0.92
C VAL A 93 8.58 12.91 -1.62
N LEU A 94 7.31 12.71 -1.26
CA LEU A 94 6.43 11.72 -1.87
C LEU A 94 5.11 12.41 -2.29
N GLN A 95 4.86 12.43 -3.58
CA GLN A 95 3.62 12.99 -4.14
C GLN A 95 3.01 12.02 -5.15
N PRO A 96 1.90 11.35 -4.82
CA PRO A 96 1.21 10.48 -5.75
C PRO A 96 0.60 11.26 -6.93
N ILE A 97 1.15 11.12 -8.13
CA ILE A 97 0.72 11.85 -9.32
C ILE A 97 -0.47 11.15 -10.00
N ALA A 98 -0.44 9.82 -10.05
CA ALA A 98 -1.43 9.01 -10.76
C ALA A 98 -2.74 8.77 -9.98
N GLY A 99 -2.83 9.24 -8.74
CA GLY A 99 -3.91 8.92 -7.82
C GLY A 99 -3.72 7.58 -7.09
N PRO A 100 -4.66 7.21 -6.22
CA PRO A 100 -4.56 5.97 -5.45
C PRO A 100 -4.70 4.76 -6.38
N ARG A 101 -3.90 3.73 -6.11
CA ARG A 101 -3.91 2.45 -6.81
C ARG A 101 -4.19 1.28 -5.87
N VAL A 102 -3.69 1.38 -4.65
CA VAL A 102 -3.81 0.38 -3.61
C VAL A 102 -4.34 1.04 -2.35
N ASP A 103 -5.18 0.34 -1.63
CA ASP A 103 -5.65 0.68 -0.30
C ASP A 103 -5.26 -0.45 0.66
N VAL A 104 -5.24 -0.18 1.96
CA VAL A 104 -5.06 -1.20 2.98
C VAL A 104 -6.34 -1.28 3.79
N VAL A 105 -7.03 -2.41 3.70
CA VAL A 105 -8.34 -2.63 4.32
C VAL A 105 -8.22 -3.44 5.61
N ALA A 106 -9.14 -3.23 6.53
CA ALA A 106 -9.18 -3.94 7.81
C ALA A 106 -9.76 -5.35 7.62
N THR A 107 -9.02 -6.35 8.07
CA THR A 107 -9.42 -7.75 8.04
C THR A 107 -9.36 -8.32 9.46
N ALA A 108 -10.36 -9.08 9.87
CA ALA A 108 -10.43 -9.65 11.22
C ALA A 108 -9.35 -10.72 11.45
N LYS A 109 -8.59 -10.62 12.55
CA LYS A 109 -7.58 -11.61 12.96
C LYS A 109 -8.19 -12.86 13.57
N THR A 110 -9.34 -12.70 14.20
CA THR A 110 -10.08 -13.76 14.94
C THR A 110 -11.56 -13.57 14.73
N ASP A 111 -12.37 -14.51 15.17
CA ASP A 111 -13.82 -14.29 15.28
C ASP A 111 -14.10 -13.19 16.30
N LEU A 112 -14.86 -12.19 15.89
CA LEU A 112 -15.22 -11.02 16.70
C LEU A 112 -16.74 -10.92 16.81
N ALA A 113 -17.22 -10.72 18.03
CA ALA A 113 -18.66 -10.59 18.29
C ALA A 113 -19.16 -9.16 18.02
N ALA A 114 -20.43 -9.04 17.67
CA ALA A 114 -21.12 -7.76 17.62
C ALA A 114 -20.94 -6.97 18.93
N GLY A 115 -20.80 -5.65 18.82
CA GLY A 115 -20.51 -4.77 19.93
C GLY A 115 -19.03 -4.64 20.31
N THR A 116 -18.13 -5.47 19.74
CA THR A 116 -16.69 -5.32 19.95
C THR A 116 -16.24 -3.96 19.43
N VAL A 117 -15.49 -3.23 20.24
CA VAL A 117 -14.79 -2.02 19.80
C VAL A 117 -13.41 -2.40 19.31
N LEU A 118 -13.12 -2.08 18.05
CA LEU A 118 -11.86 -2.43 17.42
C LEU A 118 -10.70 -1.70 18.10
N ASP A 119 -9.63 -2.44 18.37
CA ASP A 119 -8.44 -1.93 19.02
C ASP A 119 -7.52 -1.16 18.06
N THR A 120 -6.37 -0.72 18.56
CA THR A 120 -5.41 0.10 17.83
C THR A 120 -4.70 -0.67 16.71
N LEU A 121 -4.10 0.07 15.78
CA LEU A 121 -3.21 -0.47 14.76
C LEU A 121 -2.14 -1.36 15.39
N GLY A 122 -1.97 -2.57 14.84
CA GLY A 122 -1.07 -3.58 15.39
C GLY A 122 -1.64 -4.36 16.59
N GLY A 123 -2.89 -4.09 16.98
CA GLY A 123 -3.61 -4.81 18.04
C GLY A 123 -4.01 -6.24 17.69
N TYR A 124 -4.99 -6.77 18.39
CA TYR A 124 -5.39 -8.18 18.29
C TYR A 124 -6.62 -8.42 17.41
N HIS A 125 -7.43 -7.37 17.14
CA HIS A 125 -8.70 -7.53 16.44
C HIS A 125 -8.54 -7.56 14.93
N THR A 126 -7.68 -6.72 14.36
CA THR A 126 -7.56 -6.57 12.90
C THR A 126 -6.12 -6.60 12.40
N TYR A 127 -5.97 -6.92 11.12
CA TYR A 127 -4.75 -6.75 10.36
C TYR A 127 -5.05 -6.07 9.02
N GLY A 128 -4.04 -5.44 8.42
CA GLY A 128 -4.18 -4.79 7.13
C GLY A 128 -4.00 -5.78 5.98
N GLN A 129 -4.91 -5.75 5.02
CA GLN A 129 -4.80 -6.47 3.77
C GLN A 129 -4.71 -5.47 2.62
N ALA A 130 -3.76 -5.65 1.71
CA ALA A 130 -3.67 -4.84 0.51
C ALA A 130 -4.81 -5.20 -0.45
N GLU A 131 -5.49 -4.18 -0.97
CA GLU A 131 -6.55 -4.31 -1.95
C GLU A 131 -6.42 -3.21 -3.01
N THR A 132 -6.95 -3.43 -4.21
CA THR A 132 -7.00 -2.37 -5.21
C THR A 132 -7.93 -1.26 -4.74
N TYR A 133 -7.55 -0.02 -5.04
CA TYR A 133 -8.36 1.14 -4.61
C TYR A 133 -9.78 1.12 -5.17
N ASP A 134 -9.94 0.64 -6.41
CA ASP A 134 -11.27 0.58 -7.04
C ASP A 134 -12.18 -0.42 -6.34
N VAL A 135 -11.71 -1.62 -5.99
CA VAL A 135 -12.45 -2.61 -5.20
C VAL A 135 -12.75 -2.06 -3.80
N SER A 136 -11.74 -1.51 -3.11
CA SER A 136 -11.95 -0.90 -1.78
C SER A 136 -13.05 0.15 -1.77
N ARG A 137 -13.11 0.99 -2.82
CA ARG A 137 -14.16 2.01 -2.98
C ARG A 137 -15.52 1.43 -3.33
N ASP A 138 -15.57 0.50 -4.30
CA ASP A 138 -16.82 0.01 -4.87
C ASP A 138 -17.56 -0.94 -3.91
N GLU A 139 -16.82 -1.62 -3.05
CA GLU A 139 -17.34 -2.50 -1.99
C GLU A 139 -17.43 -1.82 -0.62
N ASP A 140 -17.15 -0.51 -0.53
CA ASP A 140 -17.17 0.26 0.72
C ASP A 140 -16.34 -0.40 1.84
N LEU A 141 -15.14 -0.92 1.48
CA LEU A 141 -14.27 -1.58 2.46
C LEU A 141 -13.73 -0.58 3.47
N LEU A 142 -13.61 -1.01 4.73
CA LEU A 142 -13.12 -0.19 5.83
C LEU A 142 -11.59 -0.11 5.77
N PRO A 143 -10.99 1.07 5.55
CA PRO A 143 -9.54 1.20 5.58
C PRO A 143 -8.97 0.87 6.96
N MET A 144 -7.85 0.16 7.01
CA MET A 144 -7.19 -0.26 8.25
C MET A 144 -6.88 0.93 9.17
N GLY A 145 -6.46 2.06 8.62
CA GLY A 145 -6.17 3.28 9.37
C GLY A 145 -7.41 3.97 9.98
N LEU A 146 -8.62 3.55 9.61
CA LEU A 146 -9.89 4.08 10.13
C LEU A 146 -10.62 3.10 11.05
N ALA A 147 -10.12 1.88 11.19
CA ALA A 147 -10.79 0.83 11.96
C ALA A 147 -10.76 1.05 13.47
N GLU A 148 -9.71 1.69 13.99
CA GLU A 148 -9.54 1.93 15.43
C GLU A 148 -10.74 2.68 16.03
N GLY A 149 -11.29 2.15 17.13
CA GLY A 149 -12.42 2.72 17.84
C GLY A 149 -13.80 2.47 17.19
N CYS A 150 -13.85 1.88 15.99
CA CYS A 150 -15.12 1.47 15.40
C CYS A 150 -15.74 0.33 16.20
N ARG A 151 -17.08 0.35 16.33
CA ARG A 151 -17.85 -0.70 17.02
C ARG A 151 -18.48 -1.63 15.99
N LEU A 152 -18.26 -2.94 16.13
CA LEU A 152 -18.89 -3.94 15.25
C LEU A 152 -20.41 -3.95 15.46
N LEU A 153 -21.15 -3.90 14.37
CA LEU A 153 -22.63 -3.99 14.34
C LEU A 153 -23.11 -5.44 14.23
N ARG A 154 -22.27 -6.35 13.80
CA ARG A 154 -22.56 -7.79 13.63
C ARG A 154 -21.35 -8.64 13.98
N ASP A 155 -21.56 -9.95 14.14
CA ASP A 155 -20.46 -10.90 14.28
C ASP A 155 -19.65 -10.96 12.99
N VAL A 156 -18.34 -11.03 13.13
CA VAL A 156 -17.38 -11.12 12.04
C VAL A 156 -16.48 -12.33 12.25
N ARG A 157 -16.28 -13.11 11.22
CA ARG A 157 -15.39 -14.29 11.28
C ARG A 157 -13.95 -13.89 11.02
N LYS A 158 -13.06 -14.72 11.51
CA LYS A 158 -11.63 -14.64 11.18
C LYS A 158 -11.44 -14.56 9.65
N ASP A 159 -10.47 -13.74 9.22
CA ASP A 159 -10.09 -13.49 7.84
C ASP A 159 -11.20 -12.84 6.97
N GLN A 160 -12.26 -12.37 7.58
CA GLN A 160 -13.28 -11.56 6.91
C GLN A 160 -12.82 -10.10 6.80
N VAL A 161 -12.86 -9.55 5.57
CA VAL A 161 -12.66 -8.13 5.33
C VAL A 161 -13.85 -7.34 5.85
N LEU A 162 -13.57 -6.22 6.52
CA LEU A 162 -14.58 -5.32 7.08
C LEU A 162 -15.02 -4.26 6.07
N THR A 163 -16.30 -3.98 6.07
CA THR A 163 -16.90 -2.87 5.33
C THR A 163 -17.41 -1.79 6.28
N TYR A 164 -17.72 -0.62 5.75
CA TYR A 164 -18.39 0.42 6.55
C TYR A 164 -19.79 -0.01 7.06
N ALA A 165 -20.45 -0.96 6.39
CA ALA A 165 -21.71 -1.52 6.86
C ALA A 165 -21.57 -2.46 8.09
N ASP A 166 -20.36 -2.93 8.37
CA ASP A 166 -20.08 -3.79 9.51
C ASP A 166 -19.85 -3.03 10.81
N VAL A 167 -19.66 -1.70 10.75
CA VAL A 167 -19.19 -0.91 11.87
C VAL A 167 -20.00 0.36 12.09
N GLU A 168 -20.08 0.76 13.35
CA GLU A 168 -20.40 2.12 13.77
C GLU A 168 -19.10 2.91 13.92
N VAL A 169 -18.93 3.95 13.10
CA VAL A 169 -17.74 4.81 13.11
C VAL A 169 -17.85 5.85 14.21
N PRO A 170 -16.82 6.07 15.04
CA PRO A 170 -16.83 7.12 16.05
C PRO A 170 -17.05 8.50 15.43
N GLY A 171 -17.92 9.30 16.03
CA GLY A 171 -18.21 10.64 15.53
C GLY A 171 -17.06 11.64 15.71
N GLY A 172 -16.98 12.62 14.80
CA GLY A 172 -16.13 13.81 14.96
C GLY A 172 -14.64 13.64 14.61
N ARG A 173 -14.20 12.49 14.09
CA ARG A 173 -12.80 12.28 13.73
C ARG A 173 -12.46 13.03 12.44
N ILE A 174 -11.36 13.80 12.48
CA ILE A 174 -10.85 14.54 11.31
C ILE A 174 -10.42 13.59 10.18
N ILE A 175 -9.93 12.39 10.51
CA ILE A 175 -9.47 11.40 9.55
C ILE A 175 -10.60 10.92 8.63
N ASP A 176 -11.81 10.76 9.15
CA ASP A 176 -13.00 10.37 8.37
C ASP A 176 -13.40 11.48 7.39
N GLN A 177 -13.32 12.73 7.84
CA GLN A 177 -13.59 13.89 6.99
C GLN A 177 -12.58 14.00 5.85
N LEU A 178 -11.29 13.75 6.14
CA LEU A 178 -10.23 13.75 5.14
C LEU A 178 -10.42 12.61 4.12
N ARG A 179 -10.82 11.44 4.57
CA ARG A 179 -11.13 10.31 3.68
C ARG A 179 -12.31 10.62 2.76
N ALA A 180 -13.38 11.17 3.30
CA ALA A 180 -14.53 11.60 2.51
C ALA A 180 -14.15 12.66 1.45
N ALA A 181 -13.34 13.64 1.83
CA ALA A 181 -12.82 14.64 0.91
C ALA A 181 -11.93 14.06 -0.19
N GLN A 182 -11.11 13.05 0.13
CA GLN A 182 -10.29 12.32 -0.83
C GLN A 182 -11.17 11.66 -1.91
N HIS A 183 -12.22 10.94 -1.52
CA HIS A 183 -13.15 10.29 -2.44
C HIS A 183 -13.87 11.31 -3.35
N GLN A 184 -14.30 12.44 -2.81
CA GLN A 184 -14.94 13.51 -3.60
C GLN A 184 -14.01 14.06 -4.68
N ARG A 185 -12.75 14.36 -4.34
CA ARG A 185 -11.75 14.85 -5.29
C ARG A 185 -11.45 13.85 -6.40
N GLN A 186 -11.42 12.57 -6.08
CA GLN A 186 -11.21 11.50 -7.05
C GLN A 186 -12.36 11.41 -8.07
N ARG A 187 -13.62 11.43 -7.58
CA ARG A 187 -14.82 11.45 -8.45
C ARG A 187 -14.83 12.66 -9.40
N GLN A 188 -14.39 13.82 -8.92
CA GLN A 188 -14.29 15.03 -9.76
C GLN A 188 -13.24 14.88 -10.87
N ARG A 189 -12.07 14.33 -10.55
CA ARG A 189 -10.99 14.08 -11.54
C ARG A 189 -11.39 13.05 -12.60
N GLN A 190 -12.15 12.02 -12.24
CA GLN A 190 -12.64 11.02 -13.19
C GLN A 190 -13.68 11.59 -14.16
N ARG A 191 -14.49 12.57 -13.74
CA ARG A 191 -15.49 13.25 -14.59
C ARG A 191 -14.87 14.26 -15.57
N GLN A 192 -13.62 14.66 -15.37
CA GLN A 192 -12.90 15.63 -16.22
C GLN A 192 -11.98 14.96 -17.25
N ARG A 193 -11.87 13.63 -17.22
CA ARG A 193 -11.15 12.82 -18.22
C ARG A 193 -12.12 12.20 -19.22
#